data_1aa5f4d35fe0dbaa8f82f17ba625f755
#
_entry.id   1aa5f4d35fe0dbaa8f82f17ba625f755
#
_cell.length_a   1.000
_cell.length_b   1.000
_cell.length_c   1.000
_cell.angle_alpha   90.00
_cell.angle_beta   90.00
_cell.angle_gamma   90.00
#
_symmetry.space_group_name_H-M   'P 1'
#
loop_
_entity.id
_entity.type
_entity.pdbx_description
1 polymer ?
#
loop_
_entity_poly.entity_id
_entity_poly.type
_entity_poly.pdbx_seq_one_letter_code
_entity_poly.pdbx_strand_id
1 'polypeptide(L)'
;MYFEQFYLGCLAHASYMFGADGEAAVVDPQRDVDIYIEAARKQGLKIRHIFETHLHADFVSGHKELAARTGATIYIGRSAGATFPHVDLREGSEVRVGSVLVKVLETPGHTPESCCYLLAENEPPYAVLTGDTLFIGDVGRPDLSKAHTPQQLAGLLYDSLHEKLLTLPDNVLVYPAHGAGSLCGRNMRAERSSTIGTERLTNYALQIRDREQFVRTMTENLPARPEYFLEDAAINRNGASALGDLPELESVTPSALKELLAAGAAALDVRTGDEFAAGHVPGSINIALSGQFASWAGAVIGLSSRPVLIADNEDQISEARIRLARVGIEDLRGYLDGGVSAWKQAGFELAQLPQITVQELSQRIDNGDLQVLDVRRQGEWDSAHIASADWYPLDRFKAALPSLQQAMPIAVHCKSGYRSMIAASLLQRAGYNVINVRGGFDAWEQAQLPTTNTAIAVPAR
;
A
#
# COMPACT_ATOMS: atom_id res chain seq x y z
N MET A 1 28.59 5.90 -12.88
CA MET A 1 27.55 4.95 -12.41
C MET A 1 26.16 5.40 -12.87
N TYR A 2 25.31 4.47 -13.31
CA TYR A 2 23.87 4.69 -13.54
C TYR A 2 23.11 4.50 -12.21
N PHE A 3 22.06 5.31 -11.97
CA PHE A 3 21.15 5.17 -10.83
C PHE A 3 19.76 5.69 -11.20
N GLU A 4 18.72 4.90 -11.00
CA GLU A 4 17.32 5.28 -11.27
C GLU A 4 16.40 4.78 -10.16
N GLN A 5 15.46 5.61 -9.75
CA GLN A 5 14.39 5.29 -8.84
C GLN A 5 13.10 5.05 -9.64
N PHE A 6 12.50 3.89 -9.47
CA PHE A 6 11.16 3.56 -10.00
C PHE A 6 10.14 3.71 -8.90
N TYR A 7 9.23 4.65 -9.06
CA TYR A 7 8.24 4.95 -8.03
C TYR A 7 6.84 4.54 -8.45
N LEU A 8 6.25 3.60 -7.72
CA LEU A 8 4.90 3.09 -7.91
C LEU A 8 3.92 3.83 -6.99
N GLY A 9 3.33 4.92 -7.49
CA GLY A 9 2.50 5.83 -6.67
C GLY A 9 1.30 5.17 -5.98
N CYS A 10 0.69 4.14 -6.59
CA CYS A 10 -0.48 3.47 -6.01
C CYS A 10 -0.17 2.62 -4.76
N LEU A 11 1.09 2.25 -4.55
CA LEU A 11 1.58 1.57 -3.34
C LEU A 11 2.53 2.44 -2.53
N ALA A 12 2.84 3.65 -3.04
CA ALA A 12 3.89 4.52 -2.51
C ALA A 12 5.25 3.80 -2.38
N HIS A 13 5.50 2.81 -3.25
CA HIS A 13 6.70 1.98 -3.25
C HIS A 13 7.76 2.53 -4.19
N ALA A 14 9.01 2.51 -3.75
CA ALA A 14 10.19 2.86 -4.51
C ALA A 14 11.14 1.67 -4.63
N SER A 15 11.42 1.27 -5.85
CA SER A 15 12.49 0.33 -6.19
C SER A 15 13.61 1.06 -6.89
N TYR A 16 14.79 0.45 -6.96
CA TYR A 16 15.99 1.11 -7.47
C TYR A 16 16.72 0.22 -8.46
N MET A 17 17.25 0.83 -9.52
CA MET A 17 18.24 0.18 -10.39
C MET A 17 19.50 1.03 -10.42
N PHE A 18 20.63 0.39 -10.21
CA PHE A 18 21.94 1.02 -10.35
C PHE A 18 22.90 0.09 -11.07
N GLY A 19 23.95 0.66 -11.65
CA GLY A 19 24.92 -0.18 -12.35
C GLY A 19 26.10 0.59 -12.92
N ALA A 20 27.15 -0.15 -13.26
CA ALA A 20 28.36 0.31 -13.91
C ALA A 20 28.98 -0.82 -14.73
N ASP A 21 29.88 -0.48 -15.65
CA ASP A 21 30.70 -1.43 -16.41
C ASP A 21 29.90 -2.56 -17.10
N GLY A 22 28.69 -2.24 -17.59
CA GLY A 22 27.81 -3.20 -18.28
C GLY A 22 26.96 -4.10 -17.38
N GLU A 23 27.08 -3.97 -16.06
CA GLU A 23 26.28 -4.73 -15.08
C GLU A 23 25.31 -3.82 -14.33
N ALA A 24 24.16 -4.37 -13.93
CA ALA A 24 23.16 -3.68 -13.12
C ALA A 24 22.65 -4.56 -11.97
N ALA A 25 22.21 -3.89 -10.92
CA ALA A 25 21.43 -4.42 -9.82
C ALA A 25 20.05 -3.77 -9.74
N VAL A 26 19.04 -4.54 -9.32
CA VAL A 26 17.72 -4.04 -8.96
C VAL A 26 17.48 -4.31 -7.48
N VAL A 27 16.92 -3.34 -6.77
CA VAL A 27 16.61 -3.44 -5.33
C VAL A 27 15.09 -3.29 -5.15
N ASP A 28 14.50 -4.23 -4.42
CA ASP A 28 13.07 -4.30 -4.10
C ASP A 28 12.18 -4.21 -5.35
N PRO A 29 12.35 -5.10 -6.37
CA PRO A 29 11.61 -4.99 -7.61
C PRO A 29 10.12 -5.15 -7.40
N GLN A 30 9.32 -4.27 -8.01
CA GLN A 30 7.88 -4.43 -8.07
C GLN A 30 7.48 -5.68 -8.87
N ARG A 31 6.19 -6.05 -8.80
CA ARG A 31 5.67 -7.29 -9.39
C ARG A 31 5.83 -7.36 -10.90
N ASP A 32 5.65 -6.27 -11.61
CA ASP A 32 5.77 -6.14 -13.06
C ASP A 32 7.20 -5.74 -13.44
N VAL A 33 7.99 -6.72 -13.79
CA VAL A 33 9.46 -6.58 -13.94
C VAL A 33 9.94 -6.03 -15.29
N ASP A 34 9.05 -5.89 -16.28
CA ASP A 34 9.42 -5.41 -17.63
C ASP A 34 10.12 -4.05 -17.62
N ILE A 35 9.69 -3.17 -16.71
CA ILE A 35 10.25 -1.83 -16.58
C ILE A 35 11.77 -1.84 -16.32
N TYR A 36 12.27 -2.79 -15.52
CA TYR A 36 13.70 -2.92 -15.22
C TYR A 36 14.47 -3.50 -16.40
N ILE A 37 13.89 -4.52 -17.06
CA ILE A 37 14.50 -5.15 -18.25
C ILE A 37 14.63 -4.12 -19.37
N GLU A 38 13.59 -3.32 -19.60
CA GLU A 38 13.63 -2.25 -20.61
C GLU A 38 14.62 -1.15 -20.25
N ALA A 39 14.65 -0.70 -18.99
CA ALA A 39 15.57 0.30 -18.51
C ALA A 39 17.03 -0.17 -18.67
N ALA A 40 17.34 -1.39 -18.23
CA ALA A 40 18.67 -1.98 -18.40
C ALA A 40 19.07 -2.05 -19.88
N ARG A 41 18.16 -2.51 -20.75
CA ARG A 41 18.39 -2.58 -22.21
C ARG A 41 18.71 -1.20 -22.82
N LYS A 42 17.96 -0.15 -22.43
CA LYS A 42 18.18 1.24 -22.90
C LYS A 42 19.55 1.77 -22.49
N GLN A 43 20.06 1.35 -21.34
CA GLN A 43 21.35 1.75 -20.81
C GLN A 43 22.53 0.84 -21.23
N GLY A 44 22.24 -0.23 -21.99
CA GLY A 44 23.28 -1.22 -22.36
C GLY A 44 23.78 -2.04 -21.17
N LEU A 45 23.01 -2.13 -20.09
CA LEU A 45 23.33 -2.86 -18.87
C LEU A 45 22.69 -4.25 -18.87
N LYS A 46 23.29 -5.18 -18.15
CA LYS A 46 22.73 -6.51 -17.88
C LYS A 46 22.43 -6.64 -16.39
N ILE A 47 21.19 -6.93 -16.05
CA ILE A 47 20.77 -7.17 -14.67
C ILE A 47 21.43 -8.51 -14.23
N ARG A 48 22.33 -8.44 -13.25
CA ARG A 48 23.07 -9.57 -12.68
C ARG A 48 22.72 -9.80 -11.23
N HIS A 49 22.21 -8.80 -10.53
CA HIS A 49 21.98 -8.80 -9.11
C HIS A 49 20.58 -8.27 -8.81
N ILE A 50 19.89 -8.93 -7.88
CA ILE A 50 18.60 -8.52 -7.33
C ILE A 50 18.75 -8.53 -5.81
N PHE A 51 18.45 -7.43 -5.16
CA PHE A 51 18.53 -7.31 -3.72
C PHE A 51 17.12 -7.09 -3.15
N GLU A 52 16.77 -7.83 -2.11
CA GLU A 52 15.60 -7.55 -1.28
C GLU A 52 16.08 -6.96 0.05
N THR A 53 15.60 -5.78 0.40
CA THR A 53 15.93 -5.17 1.71
C THR A 53 15.28 -5.94 2.84
N HIS A 54 14.11 -6.50 2.62
CA HIS A 54 13.34 -7.32 3.54
C HIS A 54 12.24 -8.09 2.78
N LEU A 55 11.51 -8.97 3.46
CA LEU A 55 10.29 -9.57 2.91
C LEU A 55 9.14 -8.57 3.02
N HIS A 56 8.84 -7.89 1.92
CA HIS A 56 7.77 -6.90 1.86
C HIS A 56 6.42 -7.51 2.27
N ALA A 57 5.67 -6.78 3.07
CA ALA A 57 4.36 -7.21 3.57
C ALA A 57 3.21 -6.55 2.82
N ASP A 58 3.44 -5.43 2.19
CA ASP A 58 2.41 -4.59 1.57
C ASP A 58 2.33 -4.74 0.04
N PHE A 59 3.26 -5.50 -0.55
CA PHE A 59 3.21 -5.90 -1.96
C PHE A 59 4.00 -7.19 -2.22
N VAL A 60 3.66 -7.86 -3.33
CA VAL A 60 4.37 -9.03 -3.83
C VAL A 60 5.49 -8.58 -4.76
N SER A 61 6.75 -8.91 -4.38
CA SER A 61 7.95 -8.58 -5.16
C SER A 61 8.09 -9.45 -6.40
N GLY A 62 8.66 -8.86 -7.46
CA GLY A 62 8.97 -9.52 -8.73
C GLY A 62 10.34 -10.20 -8.77
N HIS A 63 11.06 -10.32 -7.64
CA HIS A 63 12.45 -10.81 -7.60
C HIS A 63 12.67 -12.16 -8.29
N LYS A 64 11.74 -13.11 -8.07
CA LYS A 64 11.87 -14.45 -8.64
C LYS A 64 11.64 -14.46 -10.16
N GLU A 65 10.64 -13.71 -10.65
CA GLU A 65 10.40 -13.55 -12.08
C GLU A 65 11.55 -12.83 -12.76
N LEU A 66 12.05 -11.73 -12.16
CA LEU A 66 13.18 -10.98 -12.69
C LEU A 66 14.44 -11.86 -12.76
N ALA A 67 14.70 -12.67 -11.72
CA ALA A 67 15.81 -13.62 -11.73
C ALA A 67 15.68 -14.67 -12.82
N ALA A 68 14.50 -15.26 -12.99
CA ALA A 68 14.24 -16.26 -14.03
C ALA A 68 14.46 -15.70 -15.44
N ARG A 69 14.06 -14.44 -15.69
CA ARG A 69 14.15 -13.80 -17.02
C ARG A 69 15.54 -13.25 -17.35
N THR A 70 16.35 -12.92 -16.34
CA THR A 70 17.66 -12.28 -16.55
C THR A 70 18.86 -13.18 -16.22
N GLY A 71 18.64 -14.26 -15.48
CA GLY A 71 19.68 -15.09 -14.90
C GLY A 71 20.41 -14.41 -13.72
N ALA A 72 19.82 -13.36 -13.13
CA ALA A 72 20.38 -12.64 -12.02
C ALA A 72 20.31 -13.44 -10.72
N THR A 73 21.29 -13.21 -9.84
CA THR A 73 21.34 -13.78 -8.49
C THR A 73 20.50 -12.92 -7.55
N ILE A 74 19.67 -13.56 -6.72
CA ILE A 74 18.90 -12.89 -5.66
C ILE A 74 19.71 -12.88 -4.37
N TYR A 75 19.72 -11.74 -3.69
CA TYR A 75 20.39 -11.52 -2.41
C TYR A 75 19.37 -11.02 -1.39
N ILE A 76 19.34 -11.62 -0.20
CA ILE A 76 18.42 -11.22 0.89
C ILE A 76 19.08 -11.50 2.24
N GLY A 77 18.67 -10.78 3.28
CA GLY A 77 19.12 -11.00 4.64
C GLY A 77 18.90 -12.46 5.10
N ARG A 78 19.92 -13.07 5.68
CA ARG A 78 19.94 -14.48 6.11
C ARG A 78 18.72 -14.90 6.94
N SER A 79 18.21 -13.99 7.77
CA SER A 79 17.09 -14.27 8.67
C SER A 79 15.72 -14.31 7.96
N ALA A 80 15.65 -14.03 6.65
CA ALA A 80 14.41 -14.05 5.87
C ALA A 80 13.79 -15.45 5.79
N GLY A 81 14.62 -16.51 5.78
CA GLY A 81 14.14 -17.88 5.63
C GLY A 81 13.45 -18.10 4.28
N ALA A 82 13.95 -17.45 3.22
CA ALA A 82 13.46 -17.59 1.86
C ALA A 82 13.64 -19.03 1.34
N THR A 83 12.68 -19.53 0.57
CA THR A 83 12.70 -20.94 0.09
C THR A 83 13.12 -21.07 -1.38
N PHE A 84 13.27 -19.97 -2.10
CA PHE A 84 13.81 -19.93 -3.46
C PHE A 84 15.36 -19.84 -3.46
N PRO A 85 16.05 -20.15 -4.57
CA PRO A 85 17.50 -19.99 -4.66
C PRO A 85 17.93 -18.54 -4.46
N HIS A 86 18.80 -18.28 -3.49
CA HIS A 86 19.32 -16.96 -3.16
C HIS A 86 20.69 -17.07 -2.47
N VAL A 87 21.32 -15.93 -2.28
CA VAL A 87 22.54 -15.76 -1.49
C VAL A 87 22.17 -15.07 -0.19
N ASP A 88 22.47 -15.70 0.91
CA ASP A 88 22.34 -15.15 2.27
C ASP A 88 23.27 -13.96 2.48
N LEU A 89 22.74 -12.81 2.84
CA LEU A 89 23.50 -11.65 3.26
C LEU A 89 23.62 -11.57 4.78
N ARG A 90 24.75 -11.04 5.25
CA ARG A 90 25.05 -10.81 6.67
C ARG A 90 25.67 -9.42 6.83
N GLU A 91 25.77 -8.98 8.09
CA GLU A 91 26.50 -7.77 8.42
C GLU A 91 27.88 -7.73 7.77
N GLY A 92 28.15 -6.63 7.06
CA GLY A 92 29.43 -6.41 6.38
C GLY A 92 29.66 -7.23 5.11
N SER A 93 28.68 -8.04 4.64
CA SER A 93 28.78 -8.68 3.32
C SER A 93 28.99 -7.63 2.23
N GLU A 94 29.80 -7.94 1.24
CA GLU A 94 30.12 -7.06 0.12
C GLU A 94 29.79 -7.74 -1.21
N VAL A 95 29.09 -7.03 -2.10
CA VAL A 95 28.78 -7.47 -3.46
C VAL A 95 29.22 -6.38 -4.44
N ARG A 96 29.88 -6.75 -5.53
CA ARG A 96 30.24 -5.83 -6.59
C ARG A 96 29.28 -5.89 -7.75
N VAL A 97 28.88 -4.71 -8.24
CA VAL A 97 28.06 -4.50 -9.43
C VAL A 97 28.87 -3.59 -10.37
N GLY A 98 29.67 -4.20 -11.25
CA GLY A 98 30.72 -3.48 -11.96
C GLY A 98 31.69 -2.80 -10.97
N SER A 99 31.89 -1.48 -11.10
CA SER A 99 32.72 -0.68 -10.18
C SER A 99 32.01 -0.30 -8.86
N VAL A 100 30.70 -0.52 -8.75
CA VAL A 100 29.95 -0.18 -7.53
C VAL A 100 30.10 -1.27 -6.48
N LEU A 101 30.51 -0.89 -5.28
CA LEU A 101 30.52 -1.75 -4.11
C LEU A 101 29.23 -1.58 -3.32
N VAL A 102 28.53 -2.68 -3.08
CA VAL A 102 27.36 -2.76 -2.20
C VAL A 102 27.79 -3.39 -0.88
N LYS A 103 27.75 -2.64 0.21
CA LYS A 103 28.00 -3.14 1.55
C LYS A 103 26.70 -3.29 2.33
N VAL A 104 26.52 -4.44 2.96
CA VAL A 104 25.32 -4.79 3.71
C VAL A 104 25.43 -4.32 5.14
N LEU A 105 24.38 -3.66 5.62
CA LEU A 105 24.13 -3.34 7.01
C LEU A 105 22.89 -4.13 7.44
N GLU A 106 23.01 -5.10 8.34
CA GLU A 106 21.83 -5.72 8.93
C GLU A 106 21.12 -4.70 9.83
N THR A 107 19.86 -4.40 9.55
CA THR A 107 19.08 -3.37 10.25
C THR A 107 17.74 -3.92 10.71
N PRO A 108 17.73 -4.96 11.58
CA PRO A 108 16.47 -5.51 12.08
C PRO A 108 15.67 -4.46 12.84
N GLY A 109 14.34 -4.58 12.75
CA GLY A 109 13.42 -3.67 13.47
C GLY A 109 12.07 -3.51 12.80
N HIS A 110 12.01 -3.12 11.54
CA HIS A 110 10.78 -3.19 10.74
C HIS A 110 10.38 -4.66 10.53
N THR A 111 11.32 -5.44 10.04
CA THR A 111 11.28 -6.91 10.06
C THR A 111 12.58 -7.46 10.67
N PRO A 112 12.61 -8.74 11.11
CA PRO A 112 13.82 -9.32 11.71
C PRO A 112 15.00 -9.45 10.75
N GLU A 113 14.72 -9.58 9.46
CA GLU A 113 15.70 -9.78 8.38
C GLU A 113 16.08 -8.51 7.63
N SER A 114 15.53 -7.35 7.99
CA SER A 114 15.78 -6.09 7.30
C SER A 114 17.26 -5.78 7.15
N CYS A 115 17.64 -5.35 5.94
CA CYS A 115 18.98 -4.91 5.60
C CYS A 115 18.92 -3.55 4.88
N CYS A 116 19.94 -2.73 5.10
CA CYS A 116 20.22 -1.57 4.27
C CYS A 116 21.44 -1.85 3.39
N TYR A 117 21.46 -1.25 2.20
CA TYR A 117 22.53 -1.42 1.23
C TYR A 117 23.28 -0.11 1.03
N LEU A 118 24.50 -0.05 1.50
CA LEU A 118 25.38 1.11 1.38
C LEU A 118 26.14 1.01 0.06
N LEU A 119 26.02 2.04 -0.79
CA LEU A 119 26.61 2.10 -2.11
C LEU A 119 27.86 2.98 -2.11
N ALA A 120 28.95 2.48 -2.68
CA ALA A 120 30.18 3.21 -2.91
C ALA A 120 30.73 2.92 -4.31
N GLU A 121 31.09 3.97 -5.03
CA GLU A 121 31.91 3.90 -6.26
C GLU A 121 33.19 4.67 -5.96
N ASN A 122 34.24 3.98 -5.54
CA ASN A 122 35.38 4.56 -4.85
C ASN A 122 34.98 5.17 -3.48
N GLU A 123 35.71 4.94 -2.44
CA GLU A 123 35.38 5.50 -1.12
C GLU A 123 35.42 7.05 -1.12
N PRO A 124 34.55 7.75 -0.38
CA PRO A 124 33.56 7.32 0.61
C PRO A 124 32.20 6.90 0.01
N PRO A 125 31.31 6.26 0.84
CA PRO A 125 29.96 5.90 0.40
C PRO A 125 29.15 7.15 0.05
N TYR A 126 28.32 7.06 -0.97
CA TYR A 126 27.52 8.19 -1.46
C TYR A 126 26.01 8.04 -1.19
N ALA A 127 25.49 6.82 -1.07
CA ALA A 127 24.06 6.55 -0.84
C ALA A 127 23.84 5.29 0.01
N VAL A 128 22.72 5.25 0.70
CA VAL A 128 22.20 4.08 1.39
C VAL A 128 20.74 3.83 0.98
N LEU A 129 20.46 2.61 0.51
CA LEU A 129 19.11 2.11 0.25
C LEU A 129 18.61 1.52 1.56
N THR A 130 17.65 2.19 2.20
CA THR A 130 17.28 1.92 3.60
C THR A 130 16.13 0.95 3.76
N GLY A 131 15.52 0.51 2.64
CA GLY A 131 14.30 -0.28 2.75
C GLY A 131 13.27 0.45 3.62
N ASP A 132 12.70 -0.29 4.56
CA ASP A 132 11.74 0.24 5.53
C ASP A 132 12.36 0.46 6.93
N THR A 133 13.69 0.53 7.02
CA THR A 133 14.36 0.89 8.28
C THR A 133 14.26 2.38 8.57
N LEU A 134 14.56 3.22 7.57
CA LEU A 134 14.53 4.69 7.69
C LEU A 134 13.80 5.28 6.48
N PHE A 135 12.74 6.03 6.73
CA PHE A 135 12.02 6.82 5.75
C PHE A 135 12.39 8.31 5.82
N ILE A 136 11.91 9.08 4.87
CA ILE A 136 12.04 10.53 4.91
C ILE A 136 11.08 11.09 5.96
N GLY A 137 11.62 11.54 7.09
CA GLY A 137 10.87 12.09 8.22
C GLY A 137 10.21 11.06 9.13
N ASP A 138 10.40 9.76 8.90
CA ASP A 138 9.78 8.69 9.68
C ASP A 138 10.68 7.44 9.73
N VAL A 139 10.20 6.38 10.39
CA VAL A 139 10.83 5.05 10.43
C VAL A 139 9.76 3.96 10.25
N GLY A 140 10.18 2.75 9.87
CA GLY A 140 9.28 1.64 9.66
C GLY A 140 8.54 1.19 10.92
N ARG A 141 7.31 0.72 10.75
CA ARG A 141 6.51 0.15 11.85
C ARG A 141 7.12 -1.16 12.37
N PRO A 142 7.19 -1.35 13.70
CA PRO A 142 7.88 -2.50 14.30
C PRO A 142 6.94 -3.68 14.66
N ASP A 143 5.91 -3.99 13.86
CA ASP A 143 4.90 -5.00 14.20
C ASP A 143 4.63 -6.03 13.10
N LEU A 144 5.60 -6.22 12.20
CA LEU A 144 5.46 -7.12 11.04
C LEU A 144 6.10 -8.50 11.26
N SER A 145 6.20 -8.97 12.49
CA SER A 145 6.70 -10.31 12.81
C SER A 145 5.70 -11.07 13.68
N LYS A 146 5.61 -12.40 13.46
CA LYS A 146 4.90 -13.30 14.37
C LYS A 146 5.78 -13.80 15.51
N ALA A 147 7.11 -13.77 15.33
CA ALA A 147 8.08 -14.31 16.28
C ALA A 147 8.55 -13.27 17.32
N HIS A 148 8.34 -11.98 17.08
CA HIS A 148 8.78 -10.89 17.94
C HIS A 148 7.60 -10.00 18.33
N THR A 149 7.66 -9.46 19.55
CA THR A 149 6.70 -8.42 19.96
C THR A 149 7.04 -7.08 19.29
N PRO A 150 6.08 -6.17 19.14
CA PRO A 150 6.35 -4.83 18.64
C PRO A 150 7.45 -4.11 19.44
N GLN A 151 7.49 -4.30 20.74
CA GLN A 151 8.49 -3.70 21.63
C GLN A 151 9.90 -4.25 21.37
N GLN A 152 10.03 -5.54 21.09
CA GLN A 152 11.30 -6.15 20.72
C GLN A 152 11.79 -5.59 19.39
N LEU A 153 10.93 -5.52 18.37
CA LEU A 153 11.29 -4.98 17.07
C LEU A 153 11.61 -3.48 17.14
N ALA A 154 10.86 -2.70 17.90
CA ALA A 154 11.15 -1.29 18.10
C ALA A 154 12.51 -1.05 18.76
N GLY A 155 12.90 -1.93 19.71
CA GLY A 155 14.23 -1.89 20.31
C GLY A 155 15.33 -2.20 19.31
N LEU A 156 15.15 -3.23 18.47
CA LEU A 156 16.09 -3.54 17.39
C LEU A 156 16.17 -2.42 16.35
N LEU A 157 15.04 -1.78 16.02
CA LEU A 157 15.01 -0.64 15.12
C LEU A 157 15.82 0.54 15.67
N TYR A 158 15.66 0.85 16.96
CA TYR A 158 16.46 1.87 17.63
C TYR A 158 17.96 1.59 17.49
N ASP A 159 18.38 0.36 17.83
CA ASP A 159 19.77 -0.06 17.76
C ASP A 159 20.31 0.04 16.31
N SER A 160 19.53 -0.40 15.32
CA SER A 160 19.86 -0.30 13.88
C SER A 160 20.03 1.14 13.41
N LEU A 161 19.14 2.04 13.84
CA LEU A 161 19.19 3.46 13.49
C LEU A 161 20.39 4.16 14.14
N HIS A 162 20.58 3.99 15.46
CA HIS A 162 21.55 4.76 16.22
C HIS A 162 22.98 4.21 16.10
N GLU A 163 23.16 2.88 16.02
CA GLU A 163 24.48 2.27 15.99
C GLU A 163 25.04 2.09 14.57
N LYS A 164 24.16 2.13 13.53
CA LYS A 164 24.58 1.89 12.15
C LYS A 164 24.28 3.09 11.23
N LEU A 165 23.03 3.46 11.03
CA LEU A 165 22.68 4.50 10.05
C LEU A 165 23.17 5.89 10.49
N LEU A 166 22.98 6.26 11.76
CA LEU A 166 23.44 7.55 12.28
C LEU A 166 24.97 7.66 12.44
N THR A 167 25.74 6.61 12.22
CA THR A 167 27.22 6.65 12.16
C THR A 167 27.73 7.01 10.76
N LEU A 168 26.88 6.97 9.74
CA LEU A 168 27.23 7.34 8.38
C LEU A 168 27.47 8.85 8.25
N PRO A 169 28.31 9.30 7.31
CA PRO A 169 28.50 10.71 7.01
C PRO A 169 27.21 11.44 6.65
N ASP A 170 27.10 12.70 7.05
CA ASP A 170 25.89 13.52 6.86
C ASP A 170 25.48 13.71 5.38
N ASN A 171 26.42 13.65 4.45
CA ASN A 171 26.19 13.81 3.02
C ASN A 171 25.75 12.53 2.30
N VAL A 172 25.70 11.38 2.97
CA VAL A 172 25.20 10.14 2.38
C VAL A 172 23.72 10.26 2.08
N LEU A 173 23.33 10.02 0.82
CA LEU A 173 21.95 10.08 0.36
C LEU A 173 21.13 8.93 0.93
N VAL A 174 19.90 9.19 1.33
CA VAL A 174 18.95 8.21 1.87
C VAL A 174 17.86 7.94 0.84
N TYR A 175 17.68 6.68 0.48
CA TYR A 175 16.69 6.18 -0.48
C TYR A 175 15.87 5.05 0.16
N PRO A 176 14.66 5.35 0.67
CA PRO A 176 13.78 4.37 1.30
C PRO A 176 12.95 3.57 0.28
N ALA A 177 12.45 2.39 0.68
CA ALA A 177 11.54 1.60 -0.16
C ALA A 177 10.11 2.18 -0.23
N HIS A 178 9.74 3.07 0.68
CA HIS A 178 8.40 3.69 0.67
C HIS A 178 8.45 5.19 0.89
N GLY A 179 7.43 5.88 0.35
CA GLY A 179 7.16 7.31 0.55
C GLY A 179 5.80 7.59 1.18
N ALA A 180 5.42 8.87 1.20
CA ALA A 180 4.16 9.33 1.76
C ALA A 180 2.95 8.58 1.16
N GLY A 181 2.10 8.03 2.01
CA GLY A 181 0.91 7.27 1.65
C GLY A 181 1.02 5.75 1.87
N SER A 182 2.23 5.19 2.07
CA SER A 182 2.39 3.79 2.47
C SER A 182 1.83 3.53 3.88
N LEU A 183 1.43 2.27 4.10
CA LEU A 183 0.97 1.77 5.41
C LEU A 183 2.14 1.34 6.31
N CYS A 184 3.37 1.38 5.81
CA CYS A 184 4.58 0.98 6.53
C CYS A 184 5.14 2.08 7.45
N GLY A 185 4.67 3.34 7.34
CA GLY A 185 5.01 4.45 8.23
C GLY A 185 3.80 5.29 8.61
N ARG A 186 4.01 6.33 9.43
CA ARG A 186 2.95 7.20 9.98
C ARG A 186 2.99 8.62 9.42
N ASN A 187 4.19 9.21 9.38
CA ASN A 187 4.41 10.63 9.12
C ASN A 187 5.45 10.89 8.02
N MET A 188 5.53 9.99 7.04
CA MET A 188 6.46 10.13 5.92
C MET A 188 6.20 11.42 5.15
N ARG A 189 7.29 12.13 4.82
CA ARG A 189 7.26 13.32 3.97
C ARG A 189 7.16 12.95 2.49
N ALA A 190 6.80 13.93 1.66
CA ALA A 190 6.54 13.72 0.23
C ALA A 190 7.82 13.61 -0.63
N GLU A 191 8.97 14.00 -0.11
CA GLU A 191 10.26 13.90 -0.78
C GLU A 191 10.62 12.42 -1.02
N ARG A 192 11.35 12.16 -2.08
CA ARG A 192 11.73 10.80 -2.49
C ARG A 192 13.17 10.42 -2.15
N SER A 193 13.94 11.35 -1.64
CA SER A 193 15.30 11.16 -1.13
C SER A 193 15.63 12.22 -0.09
N SER A 194 16.61 11.93 0.75
CA SER A 194 17.11 12.84 1.78
C SER A 194 18.60 12.62 1.97
N THR A 195 19.16 13.08 3.08
CA THR A 195 20.52 12.76 3.52
C THR A 195 20.51 12.32 4.98
N ILE A 196 21.51 11.56 5.40
CA ILE A 196 21.67 11.18 6.81
C ILE A 196 21.69 12.41 7.71
N GLY A 197 22.36 13.49 7.31
CA GLY A 197 22.41 14.75 8.07
C GLY A 197 21.04 15.40 8.20
N THR A 198 20.26 15.43 7.11
CA THR A 198 18.90 16.00 7.15
C THR A 198 17.99 15.16 8.06
N GLU A 199 17.99 13.84 7.92
CA GLU A 199 17.17 12.97 8.77
C GLU A 199 17.60 13.05 10.24
N ARG A 200 18.88 13.10 10.53
CA ARG A 200 19.41 13.31 11.88
C ARG A 200 18.85 14.56 12.55
N LEU A 201 18.60 15.65 11.78
CA LEU A 201 18.12 16.93 12.31
C LEU A 201 16.59 17.04 12.33
N THR A 202 15.88 16.39 11.40
CA THR A 202 14.46 16.68 11.16
C THR A 202 13.52 15.49 11.38
N ASN A 203 14.04 14.26 11.40
CA ASN A 203 13.23 13.08 11.63
C ASN A 203 12.89 12.93 13.10
N TYR A 204 11.60 12.98 13.43
CA TYR A 204 11.15 12.97 14.83
C TYR A 204 11.60 11.73 15.61
N ALA A 205 11.64 10.57 14.94
CA ALA A 205 12.03 9.31 15.56
C ALA A 205 13.52 9.33 15.94
N LEU A 206 14.37 9.93 15.11
CA LEU A 206 15.81 10.05 15.36
C LEU A 206 16.16 11.10 16.43
N GLN A 207 15.20 11.98 16.80
CA GLN A 207 15.38 12.92 17.92
C GLN A 207 15.20 12.26 19.29
N ILE A 208 14.58 11.08 19.35
CA ILE A 208 14.36 10.36 20.60
C ILE A 208 15.66 9.63 20.96
N ARG A 209 16.38 10.14 21.96
CA ARG A 209 17.69 9.62 22.41
C ARG A 209 17.58 8.50 23.43
N ASP A 210 16.47 8.43 24.15
CA ASP A 210 16.22 7.36 25.10
C ASP A 210 15.56 6.17 24.43
N ARG A 211 16.17 4.99 24.53
CA ARG A 211 15.72 3.76 23.87
C ARG A 211 14.32 3.32 24.33
N GLU A 212 14.04 3.45 25.63
CA GLU A 212 12.73 3.05 26.16
C GLU A 212 11.64 4.02 25.72
N GLN A 213 11.94 5.33 25.66
CA GLN A 213 11.03 6.32 25.12
C GLN A 213 10.76 6.06 23.64
N PHE A 214 11.78 5.72 22.84
CA PHE A 214 11.61 5.35 21.43
C PHE A 214 10.68 4.15 21.30
N VAL A 215 10.93 3.07 22.05
CA VAL A 215 10.08 1.87 22.02
C VAL A 215 8.63 2.20 22.36
N ARG A 216 8.37 2.99 23.41
CA ARG A 216 7.01 3.45 23.75
C ARG A 216 6.38 4.22 22.59
N THR A 217 7.07 5.22 22.08
CA THR A 217 6.55 6.08 21.01
C THR A 217 6.24 5.29 19.72
N MET A 218 7.12 4.36 19.34
CA MET A 218 6.93 3.56 18.12
C MET A 218 5.84 2.50 18.25
N THR A 219 5.52 2.06 19.47
CA THR A 219 4.52 1.01 19.70
C THR A 219 3.16 1.54 20.16
N GLU A 220 3.07 2.81 20.57
CA GLU A 220 1.79 3.45 20.90
C GLU A 220 0.97 3.77 19.66
N ASN A 221 -0.33 3.53 19.72
CA ASN A 221 -1.30 3.88 18.66
C ASN A 221 -0.91 3.38 17.26
N LEU A 222 -0.32 2.17 17.18
CA LEU A 222 -0.05 1.55 15.88
C LEU A 222 -1.38 1.35 15.12
N PRO A 223 -1.48 1.87 13.87
CA PRO A 223 -2.64 1.58 13.03
C PRO A 223 -2.79 0.07 12.84
N ALA A 224 -4.04 -0.41 12.78
CA ALA A 224 -4.30 -1.82 12.50
C ALA A 224 -3.52 -2.26 11.25
N ARG A 225 -2.84 -3.40 11.35
CA ARG A 225 -2.14 -4.00 10.22
C ARG A 225 -3.16 -4.65 9.31
N PRO A 226 -3.15 -4.38 7.98
CA PRO A 226 -3.98 -5.13 7.05
C PRO A 226 -3.72 -6.63 7.14
N GLU A 227 -4.77 -7.44 7.08
CA GLU A 227 -4.63 -8.90 7.21
C GLU A 227 -3.76 -9.51 6.11
N TYR A 228 -3.86 -8.98 4.88
CA TYR A 228 -3.10 -9.47 3.73
C TYR A 228 -1.58 -9.32 3.87
N PHE A 229 -1.09 -8.45 4.74
CA PHE A 229 0.36 -8.24 4.96
C PHE A 229 1.10 -9.53 5.33
N LEU A 230 0.48 -10.39 6.15
CA LEU A 230 1.10 -11.65 6.52
C LEU A 230 1.12 -12.67 5.38
N GLU A 231 0.14 -12.58 4.50
CA GLU A 231 0.03 -13.44 3.34
C GLU A 231 1.04 -13.01 2.26
N ASP A 232 1.16 -11.70 1.98
CA ASP A 232 2.16 -11.16 1.04
C ASP A 232 3.59 -11.45 1.49
N ALA A 233 3.91 -11.26 2.77
CA ALA A 233 5.22 -11.65 3.30
C ALA A 233 5.50 -13.16 3.14
N ALA A 234 4.48 -14.02 3.25
CA ALA A 234 4.62 -15.45 3.01
C ALA A 234 4.81 -15.76 1.51
N ILE A 235 4.08 -15.08 0.61
CA ILE A 235 4.27 -15.18 -0.84
C ILE A 235 5.70 -14.76 -1.19
N ASN A 236 6.18 -13.63 -0.69
CA ASN A 236 7.53 -13.14 -0.94
C ASN A 236 8.60 -14.09 -0.43
N ARG A 237 8.40 -14.74 0.73
CA ARG A 237 9.30 -15.77 1.26
C ARG A 237 9.41 -16.98 0.35
N ASN A 238 8.32 -17.38 -0.29
CA ASN A 238 8.28 -18.54 -1.19
C ASN A 238 8.65 -18.16 -2.65
N GLY A 239 8.59 -16.89 -2.97
CA GLY A 239 8.72 -16.36 -4.33
C GLY A 239 7.46 -16.59 -5.17
N ALA A 240 6.82 -15.51 -5.61
CA ALA A 240 5.61 -15.55 -6.43
C ALA A 240 5.85 -16.24 -7.79
N SER A 241 4.79 -16.79 -8.39
CA SER A 241 4.80 -17.26 -9.79
C SER A 241 5.00 -16.08 -10.75
N ALA A 242 5.51 -16.28 -11.95
CA ALA A 242 5.59 -15.18 -12.92
C ALA A 242 4.19 -14.67 -13.32
N LEU A 243 4.06 -13.37 -13.62
CA LEU A 243 2.78 -12.80 -14.08
C LEU A 243 2.28 -13.48 -15.36
N GLY A 244 3.20 -13.86 -16.24
CA GLY A 244 2.86 -14.59 -17.47
C GLY A 244 2.37 -16.02 -17.25
N ASP A 245 2.62 -16.61 -16.08
CA ASP A 245 2.15 -17.97 -15.73
C ASP A 245 0.76 -17.95 -15.09
N LEU A 246 0.21 -16.78 -14.78
CA LEU A 246 -1.15 -16.66 -14.25
C LEU A 246 -2.18 -17.10 -15.30
N PRO A 247 -3.23 -17.89 -14.92
CA PRO A 247 -4.26 -18.34 -15.85
C PRO A 247 -4.90 -17.17 -16.60
N GLU A 248 -5.20 -17.35 -17.88
CA GLU A 248 -6.00 -16.38 -18.63
C GLU A 248 -7.35 -16.16 -17.94
N LEU A 249 -7.81 -14.90 -17.94
CA LEU A 249 -9.10 -14.57 -17.36
C LEU A 249 -10.23 -15.00 -18.31
N GLU A 250 -11.12 -15.83 -17.81
CA GLU A 250 -12.31 -16.23 -18.54
C GLU A 250 -13.35 -15.10 -18.58
N SER A 251 -14.05 -14.97 -19.72
CA SER A 251 -15.21 -14.08 -19.79
C SER A 251 -16.41 -14.69 -19.06
N VAL A 252 -17.13 -13.87 -18.32
CA VAL A 252 -18.33 -14.26 -17.56
C VAL A 252 -19.53 -13.53 -18.14
N THR A 253 -20.54 -14.30 -18.57
CA THR A 253 -21.78 -13.69 -19.10
C THR A 253 -22.57 -12.99 -17.98
N PRO A 254 -23.46 -12.01 -18.33
CA PRO A 254 -24.30 -11.36 -17.34
C PRO A 254 -25.16 -12.33 -16.50
N SER A 255 -25.69 -13.38 -17.13
CA SER A 255 -26.49 -14.40 -16.42
C SER A 255 -25.63 -15.20 -15.42
N ALA A 256 -24.44 -15.61 -15.83
CA ALA A 256 -23.51 -16.33 -14.94
C ALA A 256 -23.05 -15.43 -13.78
N LEU A 257 -22.77 -14.14 -14.03
CA LEU A 257 -22.42 -13.22 -12.96
C LEU A 257 -23.56 -13.06 -11.96
N LYS A 258 -24.82 -12.96 -12.43
CA LYS A 258 -25.99 -12.90 -11.55
C LYS A 258 -26.09 -14.11 -10.61
N GLU A 259 -25.85 -15.31 -11.14
CA GLU A 259 -25.83 -16.55 -10.34
C GLU A 259 -24.67 -16.55 -9.33
N LEU A 260 -23.48 -16.12 -9.74
CA LEU A 260 -22.31 -16.01 -8.88
C LEU A 260 -22.57 -15.03 -7.72
N LEU A 261 -23.16 -13.86 -8.00
CA LEU A 261 -23.52 -12.87 -6.98
C LEU A 261 -24.57 -13.43 -6.00
N ALA A 262 -25.57 -14.13 -6.49
CA ALA A 262 -26.57 -14.80 -5.66
C ALA A 262 -25.95 -15.88 -4.76
N ALA A 263 -24.87 -16.52 -5.21
CA ALA A 263 -24.08 -17.48 -4.44
C ALA A 263 -23.04 -16.81 -3.49
N GLY A 264 -23.05 -15.47 -3.39
CA GLY A 264 -22.17 -14.71 -2.47
C GLY A 264 -20.80 -14.34 -3.05
N ALA A 265 -20.54 -14.60 -4.34
CA ALA A 265 -19.26 -14.22 -4.96
C ALA A 265 -19.05 -12.70 -4.90
N ALA A 266 -17.79 -12.28 -4.88
CA ALA A 266 -17.42 -10.87 -5.01
C ALA A 266 -17.40 -10.49 -6.50
N ALA A 267 -17.96 -9.31 -6.83
CA ALA A 267 -17.73 -8.63 -8.11
C ALA A 267 -17.08 -7.28 -7.81
N LEU A 268 -15.96 -7.02 -8.46
CA LEU A 268 -15.15 -5.81 -8.26
C LEU A 268 -15.29 -4.90 -9.47
N ASP A 269 -16.02 -3.79 -9.29
CA ASP A 269 -16.17 -2.74 -10.31
C ASP A 269 -14.99 -1.77 -10.19
N VAL A 270 -14.15 -1.74 -11.22
CA VAL A 270 -12.91 -0.95 -11.24
C VAL A 270 -13.07 0.41 -11.92
N ARG A 271 -14.27 0.73 -12.39
CA ARG A 271 -14.62 2.00 -13.01
C ARG A 271 -14.57 3.14 -11.99
N THR A 272 -14.62 4.37 -12.47
CA THR A 272 -14.65 5.55 -11.59
C THR A 272 -15.85 5.52 -10.62
N GLY A 273 -15.71 6.17 -9.47
CA GLY A 273 -16.80 6.27 -8.50
C GLY A 273 -18.06 6.95 -9.07
N ASP A 274 -17.91 7.91 -9.99
CA ASP A 274 -19.05 8.58 -10.62
C ASP A 274 -19.78 7.66 -11.62
N GLU A 275 -19.06 6.87 -12.40
CA GLU A 275 -19.67 5.86 -13.30
C GLU A 275 -20.38 4.78 -12.50
N PHE A 276 -19.76 4.30 -11.42
CA PHE A 276 -20.40 3.35 -10.50
C PHE A 276 -21.68 3.94 -9.89
N ALA A 277 -21.62 5.16 -9.39
CA ALA A 277 -22.77 5.84 -8.79
C ALA A 277 -23.93 6.03 -9.76
N ALA A 278 -23.63 6.34 -11.03
CA ALA A 278 -24.63 6.50 -12.09
C ALA A 278 -25.34 5.19 -12.47
N GLY A 279 -24.62 4.05 -12.38
CA GLY A 279 -25.21 2.74 -12.64
C GLY A 279 -24.18 1.61 -12.56
N HIS A 280 -24.46 0.61 -11.71
CA HIS A 280 -23.61 -0.53 -11.49
C HIS A 280 -24.37 -1.85 -11.34
N VAL A 281 -23.67 -2.97 -11.45
CA VAL A 281 -24.24 -4.30 -11.20
C VAL A 281 -24.61 -4.40 -9.71
N PRO A 282 -25.88 -4.71 -9.36
CA PRO A 282 -26.29 -4.81 -7.96
C PRO A 282 -25.41 -5.77 -7.15
N GLY A 283 -24.93 -5.33 -5.98
CA GLY A 283 -24.06 -6.13 -5.12
C GLY A 283 -22.58 -6.12 -5.49
N SER A 284 -22.16 -5.41 -6.55
CA SER A 284 -20.74 -5.18 -6.84
C SER A 284 -20.11 -4.19 -5.84
N ILE A 285 -18.80 -4.29 -5.66
CA ILE A 285 -17.98 -3.43 -4.81
C ILE A 285 -17.19 -2.52 -5.74
N ASN A 286 -17.22 -1.21 -5.51
CA ASN A 286 -16.40 -0.29 -6.30
C ASN A 286 -15.05 -0.04 -5.64
N ILE A 287 -13.99 -0.31 -6.36
CA ILE A 287 -12.65 0.17 -6.06
C ILE A 287 -12.07 0.67 -7.38
N ALA A 288 -12.13 1.97 -7.61
CA ALA A 288 -11.68 2.56 -8.87
C ALA A 288 -10.17 2.37 -9.08
N LEU A 289 -9.74 2.16 -10.33
CA LEU A 289 -8.33 2.05 -10.69
C LEU A 289 -7.52 3.32 -10.36
N SER A 290 -8.16 4.47 -10.27
CA SER A 290 -7.54 5.66 -9.72
C SER A 290 -7.15 5.46 -8.24
N GLY A 291 -6.09 6.06 -7.77
CA GLY A 291 -5.70 6.00 -6.35
C GLY A 291 -5.05 4.66 -5.92
N GLN A 292 -5.23 4.31 -4.66
CA GLN A 292 -4.60 3.14 -4.01
C GLN A 292 -5.43 1.85 -4.22
N PHE A 293 -5.75 1.54 -5.46
CA PHE A 293 -6.61 0.41 -5.84
C PHE A 293 -6.16 -0.92 -5.21
N ALA A 294 -4.90 -1.31 -5.41
CA ALA A 294 -4.37 -2.59 -4.95
C ALA A 294 -4.43 -2.72 -3.42
N SER A 295 -3.92 -1.72 -2.70
CA SER A 295 -3.93 -1.73 -1.23
C SER A 295 -5.35 -1.83 -0.65
N TRP A 296 -6.32 -1.11 -1.24
CA TRP A 296 -7.70 -1.20 -0.78
C TRP A 296 -8.36 -2.52 -1.15
N ALA A 297 -8.06 -3.08 -2.33
CA ALA A 297 -8.53 -4.41 -2.68
C ALA A 297 -8.03 -5.46 -1.66
N GLY A 298 -6.73 -5.49 -1.37
CA GLY A 298 -6.18 -6.36 -0.34
C GLY A 298 -6.84 -6.17 1.03
N ALA A 299 -7.05 -4.91 1.44
CA ALA A 299 -7.61 -4.58 2.75
C ALA A 299 -9.09 -4.95 2.90
N VAL A 300 -9.93 -4.76 1.85
CA VAL A 300 -11.40 -4.89 2.01
C VAL A 300 -11.98 -6.16 1.42
N ILE A 301 -11.37 -6.76 0.36
CA ILE A 301 -11.84 -8.04 -0.19
C ILE A 301 -10.95 -9.22 0.21
N GLY A 302 -9.64 -8.98 0.41
CA GLY A 302 -8.66 -10.01 0.82
C GLY A 302 -8.26 -10.97 -0.29
N LEU A 303 -7.16 -11.71 -0.08
CA LEU A 303 -6.50 -12.52 -1.10
C LEU A 303 -7.33 -13.73 -1.57
N SER A 304 -8.17 -14.28 -0.70
CA SER A 304 -8.98 -15.48 -0.99
C SER A 304 -10.32 -15.20 -1.69
N SER A 305 -10.60 -13.95 -2.04
CA SER A 305 -11.97 -13.53 -2.47
C SER A 305 -12.39 -14.00 -3.86
N ARG A 306 -11.45 -14.30 -4.78
CA ARG A 306 -11.71 -14.70 -6.17
C ARG A 306 -12.76 -13.83 -6.89
N PRO A 307 -12.57 -12.51 -7.04
CA PRO A 307 -13.59 -11.62 -7.58
C PRO A 307 -13.77 -11.81 -9.09
N VAL A 308 -14.98 -11.46 -9.60
CA VAL A 308 -15.20 -11.18 -11.01
C VAL A 308 -14.96 -9.69 -11.25
N LEU A 309 -14.14 -9.33 -12.24
CA LEU A 309 -13.87 -7.93 -12.57
C LEU A 309 -15.02 -7.34 -13.42
N ILE A 310 -15.37 -6.09 -13.16
CA ILE A 310 -16.28 -5.29 -13.98
C ILE A 310 -15.53 -4.03 -14.41
N ALA A 311 -15.39 -3.84 -15.71
CA ALA A 311 -14.68 -2.73 -16.33
C ALA A 311 -15.37 -2.31 -17.63
N ASP A 312 -14.95 -1.20 -18.23
CA ASP A 312 -15.51 -0.71 -19.49
C ASP A 312 -14.77 -1.26 -20.73
N ASN A 313 -13.52 -1.71 -20.55
CA ASN A 313 -12.66 -2.20 -21.63
C ASN A 313 -11.59 -3.18 -21.14
N GLU A 314 -10.91 -3.84 -22.08
CA GLU A 314 -9.88 -4.84 -21.81
C GLU A 314 -8.61 -4.26 -21.17
N ASP A 315 -8.26 -2.99 -21.46
CA ASP A 315 -7.10 -2.33 -20.87
C ASP A 315 -7.29 -2.18 -19.36
N GLN A 316 -8.48 -1.79 -18.92
CA GLN A 316 -8.82 -1.71 -17.48
C GLN A 316 -8.80 -3.07 -16.80
N ILE A 317 -9.24 -4.14 -17.50
CA ILE A 317 -9.20 -5.52 -16.98
C ILE A 317 -7.74 -5.94 -16.79
N SER A 318 -6.90 -5.71 -17.79
CA SER A 318 -5.48 -6.04 -17.78
C SER A 318 -4.74 -5.27 -16.69
N GLU A 319 -5.00 -3.97 -16.56
CA GLU A 319 -4.44 -3.13 -15.48
C GLU A 319 -4.89 -3.60 -14.11
N ALA A 320 -6.18 -3.87 -13.92
CA ALA A 320 -6.72 -4.37 -12.65
C ALA A 320 -6.06 -5.68 -12.24
N ARG A 321 -5.91 -6.63 -13.18
CA ARG A 321 -5.26 -7.92 -12.95
C ARG A 321 -3.83 -7.76 -12.44
N ILE A 322 -3.00 -6.95 -13.13
CA ILE A 322 -1.61 -6.68 -12.72
C ILE A 322 -1.58 -6.05 -11.34
N ARG A 323 -2.42 -5.05 -11.10
CA ARG A 323 -2.44 -4.32 -9.82
C ARG A 323 -2.95 -5.17 -8.66
N LEU A 324 -3.89 -6.09 -8.89
CA LEU A 324 -4.32 -7.07 -7.91
C LEU A 324 -3.21 -8.08 -7.58
N ALA A 325 -2.48 -8.54 -8.60
CA ALA A 325 -1.34 -9.43 -8.41
C ALA A 325 -0.20 -8.77 -7.61
N ARG A 326 -0.06 -7.43 -7.65
CA ARG A 326 0.90 -6.69 -6.80
C ARG A 326 0.63 -6.85 -5.30
N VAL A 327 -0.58 -7.22 -4.89
CA VAL A 327 -0.98 -7.47 -3.50
C VAL A 327 -1.51 -8.89 -3.31
N GLY A 328 -0.99 -9.85 -4.06
CA GLY A 328 -1.25 -11.27 -3.90
C GLY A 328 -2.66 -11.75 -4.31
N ILE A 329 -3.51 -10.89 -4.86
CA ILE A 329 -4.83 -11.30 -5.41
C ILE A 329 -4.64 -11.76 -6.84
N GLU A 330 -4.28 -13.03 -7.02
CA GLU A 330 -3.96 -13.63 -8.33
C GLU A 330 -5.07 -14.55 -8.84
N ASP A 331 -5.89 -15.14 -7.96
CA ASP A 331 -6.99 -16.03 -8.30
C ASP A 331 -8.27 -15.24 -8.55
N LEU A 332 -8.54 -14.92 -9.83
CA LEU A 332 -9.74 -14.23 -10.28
C LEU A 332 -10.69 -15.20 -10.97
N ARG A 333 -12.00 -15.05 -10.75
CA ARG A 333 -13.01 -15.89 -11.44
C ARG A 333 -13.20 -15.53 -12.91
N GLY A 334 -12.73 -14.36 -13.34
CA GLY A 334 -12.90 -13.83 -14.69
C GLY A 334 -13.34 -12.38 -14.69
N TYR A 335 -13.93 -11.94 -15.79
CA TYR A 335 -14.44 -10.59 -15.96
C TYR A 335 -15.81 -10.59 -16.66
N LEU A 336 -16.65 -9.60 -16.35
CA LEU A 336 -17.95 -9.43 -17.00
C LEU A 336 -17.75 -9.03 -18.47
N ASP A 337 -18.09 -9.93 -19.38
CA ASP A 337 -18.01 -9.68 -20.82
C ASP A 337 -18.95 -8.55 -21.24
N GLY A 338 -18.41 -7.54 -21.96
CA GLY A 338 -19.11 -6.33 -22.36
C GLY A 338 -19.52 -5.40 -21.19
N GLY A 339 -19.00 -5.65 -19.98
CA GLY A 339 -19.16 -4.77 -18.83
C GLY A 339 -20.62 -4.48 -18.43
N VAL A 340 -20.82 -3.33 -17.81
CA VAL A 340 -22.15 -2.88 -17.36
C VAL A 340 -23.14 -2.71 -18.53
N SER A 341 -22.65 -2.40 -19.72
CA SER A 341 -23.48 -2.30 -20.92
C SER A 341 -24.13 -3.64 -21.31
N ALA A 342 -23.36 -4.73 -21.28
CA ALA A 342 -23.88 -6.07 -21.54
C ALA A 342 -24.88 -6.53 -20.47
N TRP A 343 -24.64 -6.20 -19.20
CA TRP A 343 -25.58 -6.45 -18.11
C TRP A 343 -26.96 -5.81 -18.38
N LYS A 344 -26.96 -4.54 -18.78
CA LYS A 344 -28.19 -3.81 -19.14
C LYS A 344 -28.86 -4.41 -20.40
N GLN A 345 -28.08 -4.77 -21.44
CA GLN A 345 -28.60 -5.38 -22.67
C GLN A 345 -29.22 -6.76 -22.40
N ALA A 346 -28.73 -7.50 -21.42
CA ALA A 346 -29.32 -8.76 -20.97
C ALA A 346 -30.65 -8.58 -20.22
N GLY A 347 -31.14 -7.35 -20.07
CA GLY A 347 -32.42 -7.04 -19.42
C GLY A 347 -32.34 -6.96 -17.89
N PHE A 348 -31.15 -6.91 -17.31
CA PHE A 348 -30.96 -6.79 -15.87
C PHE A 348 -30.95 -5.32 -15.43
N GLU A 349 -31.55 -5.04 -14.28
CA GLU A 349 -31.55 -3.71 -13.67
C GLU A 349 -30.17 -3.34 -13.14
N LEU A 350 -29.87 -2.04 -13.20
CA LEU A 350 -28.70 -1.46 -12.57
C LEU A 350 -29.10 -0.85 -11.23
N ALA A 351 -28.27 -0.98 -10.23
CA ALA A 351 -28.33 -0.20 -9.02
C ALA A 351 -27.68 1.17 -9.23
N GLN A 352 -28.06 2.13 -8.42
CA GLN A 352 -27.46 3.46 -8.34
C GLN A 352 -27.02 3.74 -6.91
N LEU A 353 -26.00 4.56 -6.75
CA LEU A 353 -25.55 5.02 -5.44
C LEU A 353 -25.67 6.56 -5.41
N PRO A 354 -26.65 7.10 -4.66
CA PRO A 354 -26.85 8.54 -4.57
C PRO A 354 -25.59 9.27 -4.09
N GLN A 355 -25.39 10.47 -4.63
CA GLN A 355 -24.29 11.34 -4.21
C GLN A 355 -24.83 12.73 -3.87
N ILE A 356 -24.30 13.36 -2.82
CA ILE A 356 -24.63 14.71 -2.40
C ILE A 356 -23.38 15.58 -2.25
N THR A 357 -23.57 16.89 -2.33
CA THR A 357 -22.52 17.88 -2.03
C THR A 357 -22.37 18.07 -0.52
N VAL A 358 -21.29 18.71 -0.10
CA VAL A 358 -21.07 19.05 1.32
C VAL A 358 -22.07 20.07 1.83
N GLN A 359 -22.60 20.96 0.97
CA GLN A 359 -23.65 21.93 1.31
C GLN A 359 -24.98 21.23 1.58
N GLU A 360 -25.37 20.27 0.73
CA GLU A 360 -26.56 19.43 0.93
C GLU A 360 -26.41 18.57 2.19
N LEU A 361 -25.18 18.02 2.45
CA LEU A 361 -24.89 17.29 3.68
C LEU A 361 -25.13 18.17 4.90
N SER A 362 -24.58 19.38 4.93
CA SER A 362 -24.74 20.33 6.04
C SER A 362 -26.21 20.62 6.35
N GLN A 363 -27.01 20.91 5.32
CA GLN A 363 -28.46 21.15 5.48
C GLN A 363 -29.18 19.92 6.05
N ARG A 364 -28.82 18.72 5.61
CA ARG A 364 -29.47 17.49 6.08
C ARG A 364 -29.05 17.09 7.50
N ILE A 365 -27.82 17.44 7.91
CA ILE A 365 -27.39 17.33 9.31
C ILE A 365 -28.26 18.20 10.21
N ASP A 366 -28.49 19.46 9.82
CA ASP A 366 -29.32 20.41 10.61
C ASP A 366 -30.76 19.92 10.73
N ASN A 367 -31.29 19.24 9.73
CA ASN A 367 -32.63 18.65 9.74
C ASN A 367 -32.72 17.35 10.55
N GLY A 368 -31.59 16.67 10.83
CA GLY A 368 -31.53 15.38 11.55
C GLY A 368 -32.11 14.21 10.76
N ASP A 369 -32.01 14.23 9.43
CA ASP A 369 -32.64 13.23 8.53
C ASP A 369 -31.68 12.18 7.98
N LEU A 370 -30.41 12.15 8.45
CA LEU A 370 -29.41 11.16 8.08
C LEU A 370 -28.36 10.96 9.18
N GLN A 371 -27.65 9.85 9.11
CA GLN A 371 -26.42 9.58 9.84
C GLN A 371 -25.21 10.00 9.00
N VAL A 372 -24.15 10.49 9.62
CA VAL A 372 -22.88 10.78 8.94
C VAL A 372 -21.83 9.77 9.38
N LEU A 373 -21.17 9.15 8.41
CA LEU A 373 -20.08 8.18 8.68
C LEU A 373 -18.78 8.69 8.07
N ASP A 374 -17.79 8.93 8.93
CA ASP A 374 -16.41 9.25 8.55
C ASP A 374 -15.57 7.98 8.49
N VAL A 375 -15.07 7.63 7.30
CA VAL A 375 -14.25 6.42 7.07
C VAL A 375 -12.76 6.72 6.93
N ARG A 376 -12.31 7.88 7.41
CA ARG A 376 -10.91 8.30 7.42
C ARG A 376 -10.12 7.58 8.51
N ARG A 377 -8.79 7.65 8.39
CA ARG A 377 -7.87 7.12 9.41
C ARG A 377 -7.94 7.95 10.70
N GLN A 378 -7.52 7.35 11.82
CA GLN A 378 -7.52 7.97 13.14
C GLN A 378 -6.88 9.37 13.15
N GLY A 379 -5.67 9.52 12.64
CA GLY A 379 -4.98 10.82 12.66
C GLY A 379 -5.69 11.92 11.86
N GLU A 380 -6.42 11.54 10.78
CA GLU A 380 -7.25 12.49 10.03
C GLU A 380 -8.47 12.92 10.84
N TRP A 381 -9.11 11.99 11.53
CA TRP A 381 -10.23 12.23 12.44
C TRP A 381 -9.83 13.10 13.62
N ASP A 382 -8.73 12.75 14.29
CA ASP A 382 -8.26 13.47 15.48
C ASP A 382 -7.88 14.93 15.19
N SER A 383 -7.37 15.18 13.97
CA SER A 383 -7.00 16.54 13.54
C SER A 383 -8.21 17.44 13.36
N ALA A 384 -9.24 16.99 12.65
CA ALA A 384 -10.50 17.69 12.45
C ALA A 384 -11.56 16.73 11.89
N HIS A 385 -12.82 16.85 12.32
CA HIS A 385 -13.94 16.06 11.83
C HIS A 385 -15.26 16.82 11.91
N ILE A 386 -16.31 16.29 11.26
CA ILE A 386 -17.68 16.79 11.37
C ILE A 386 -18.24 16.35 12.73
N ALA A 387 -18.71 17.28 13.56
CA ALA A 387 -19.10 17.02 14.96
C ALA A 387 -20.18 15.94 15.13
N SER A 388 -21.09 15.79 14.14
CA SER A 388 -22.19 14.82 14.15
C SER A 388 -21.83 13.48 13.48
N ALA A 389 -20.59 13.31 13.00
CA ALA A 389 -20.17 12.09 12.32
C ALA A 389 -19.79 10.99 13.31
N ASP A 390 -20.24 9.78 13.02
CA ASP A 390 -19.68 8.57 13.62
C ASP A 390 -18.39 8.20 12.90
N TRP A 391 -17.36 7.79 13.63
CA TRP A 391 -16.09 7.41 13.06
C TRP A 391 -15.91 5.90 12.99
N TYR A 392 -15.71 5.39 11.78
CA TYR A 392 -15.40 3.97 11.56
C TYR A 392 -14.50 3.82 10.32
N PRO A 393 -13.19 3.72 10.47
CA PRO A 393 -12.25 3.73 9.36
C PRO A 393 -12.41 2.54 8.43
N LEU A 394 -12.21 2.78 7.13
CA LEU A 394 -12.46 1.80 6.05
C LEU A 394 -11.66 0.49 6.23
N ASP A 395 -10.47 0.53 6.80
CA ASP A 395 -9.62 -0.64 7.03
C ASP A 395 -10.22 -1.68 8.01
N ARG A 396 -11.26 -1.30 8.76
CA ARG A 396 -12.00 -2.20 9.65
C ARG A 396 -13.17 -2.92 8.99
N PHE A 397 -13.58 -2.51 7.78
CA PHE A 397 -14.81 -3.02 7.14
C PHE A 397 -14.75 -4.51 6.82
N LYS A 398 -13.58 -5.07 6.54
CA LYS A 398 -13.43 -6.52 6.30
C LYS A 398 -13.69 -7.33 7.56
N ALA A 399 -13.23 -6.87 8.72
CA ALA A 399 -13.43 -7.57 9.99
C ALA A 399 -14.87 -7.48 10.48
N ALA A 400 -15.49 -6.29 10.37
CA ALA A 400 -16.90 -6.06 10.72
C ALA A 400 -17.39 -4.79 10.04
N LEU A 401 -18.68 -4.75 9.72
CA LEU A 401 -19.34 -3.51 9.33
C LEU A 401 -19.70 -2.70 10.58
N PRO A 402 -19.72 -1.35 10.49
CA PRO A 402 -20.14 -0.52 11.61
C PRO A 402 -21.59 -0.79 12.00
N SER A 403 -21.89 -0.66 13.30
CA SER A 403 -23.27 -0.76 13.79
C SER A 403 -24.00 0.55 13.49
N LEU A 404 -24.84 0.55 12.47
CA LEU A 404 -25.57 1.71 11.97
C LEU A 404 -27.09 1.49 12.06
N GLN A 405 -27.85 2.57 12.15
CA GLN A 405 -29.29 2.51 12.15
C GLN A 405 -29.81 2.26 10.73
N GLN A 406 -30.39 1.10 10.47
CA GLN A 406 -30.89 0.75 9.13
C GLN A 406 -32.06 1.63 8.64
N ALA A 407 -32.80 2.25 9.56
CA ALA A 407 -33.96 3.07 9.23
C ALA A 407 -33.62 4.45 8.66
N MET A 408 -32.39 4.92 8.83
CA MET A 408 -31.95 6.24 8.36
C MET A 408 -30.95 6.13 7.22
N PRO A 409 -31.00 7.04 6.24
CA PRO A 409 -29.95 7.15 5.24
C PRO A 409 -28.58 7.45 5.88
N ILE A 410 -27.51 6.90 5.33
CA ILE A 410 -26.15 7.05 5.84
C ILE A 410 -25.32 7.82 4.80
N ALA A 411 -24.91 9.03 5.13
CA ALA A 411 -23.99 9.82 4.33
C ALA A 411 -22.54 9.43 4.68
N VAL A 412 -21.84 8.84 3.73
CA VAL A 412 -20.48 8.35 3.92
C VAL A 412 -19.49 9.35 3.31
N HIS A 413 -18.51 9.80 4.09
CA HIS A 413 -17.43 10.64 3.58
C HIS A 413 -16.05 10.12 3.98
N CYS A 414 -15.06 10.52 3.19
CA CYS A 414 -13.65 10.37 3.54
C CYS A 414 -12.94 11.71 3.31
N LYS A 415 -11.66 11.71 2.94
CA LYS A 415 -10.93 12.94 2.62
C LYS A 415 -11.41 13.58 1.32
N SER A 416 -11.41 12.81 0.19
CA SER A 416 -11.66 13.33 -1.17
C SER A 416 -12.77 12.60 -1.94
N GLY A 417 -13.42 11.57 -1.36
CA GLY A 417 -14.50 10.81 -2.01
C GLY A 417 -14.13 9.39 -2.45
N TYR A 418 -12.84 9.03 -2.56
CA TYR A 418 -12.40 7.71 -3.02
C TYR A 418 -12.72 6.58 -2.02
N ARG A 419 -12.26 6.69 -0.77
CA ARG A 419 -12.50 5.68 0.29
C ARG A 419 -13.98 5.59 0.65
N SER A 420 -14.70 6.70 0.61
CA SER A 420 -16.14 6.71 0.93
C SER A 420 -16.96 6.00 -0.14
N MET A 421 -16.55 6.03 -1.41
CA MET A 421 -17.22 5.23 -2.45
C MET A 421 -17.04 3.72 -2.21
N ILE A 422 -15.84 3.29 -1.83
CA ILE A 422 -15.59 1.89 -1.43
C ILE A 422 -16.50 1.50 -0.26
N ALA A 423 -16.49 2.28 0.82
CA ALA A 423 -17.32 2.03 2.00
C ALA A 423 -18.81 2.01 1.67
N ALA A 424 -19.29 2.98 0.86
CA ALA A 424 -20.67 3.07 0.45
C ALA A 424 -21.11 1.85 -0.37
N SER A 425 -20.27 1.36 -1.29
CA SER A 425 -20.58 0.14 -2.06
C SER A 425 -20.67 -1.11 -1.17
N LEU A 426 -19.80 -1.24 -0.17
CA LEU A 426 -19.83 -2.33 0.81
C LEU A 426 -21.09 -2.27 1.69
N LEU A 427 -21.46 -1.09 2.17
CA LEU A 427 -22.67 -0.88 2.96
C LEU A 427 -23.95 -1.11 2.13
N GLN A 428 -23.99 -0.63 0.88
CA GLN A 428 -25.11 -0.88 -0.02
C GLN A 428 -25.28 -2.38 -0.29
N ARG A 429 -24.18 -3.11 -0.53
CA ARG A 429 -24.18 -4.57 -0.66
C ARG A 429 -24.75 -5.27 0.58
N ALA A 430 -24.52 -4.69 1.76
CA ALA A 430 -25.07 -5.18 3.02
C ALA A 430 -26.52 -4.75 3.31
N GLY A 431 -27.17 -4.02 2.38
CA GLY A 431 -28.57 -3.63 2.46
C GLY A 431 -28.83 -2.30 3.17
N TYR A 432 -27.78 -1.49 3.43
CA TYR A 432 -27.97 -0.14 3.98
C TYR A 432 -28.38 0.87 2.90
N ASN A 433 -29.16 1.86 3.27
CA ASN A 433 -29.46 3.02 2.43
C ASN A 433 -28.32 4.05 2.55
N VAL A 434 -27.48 4.13 1.54
CA VAL A 434 -26.23 4.91 1.60
C VAL A 434 -26.18 6.00 0.55
N ILE A 435 -25.46 7.06 0.90
CA ILE A 435 -25.24 8.25 0.06
C ILE A 435 -23.76 8.57 0.15
N ASN A 436 -23.06 8.73 -0.98
CA ASN A 436 -21.66 9.18 -0.98
C ASN A 436 -21.59 10.71 -0.95
N VAL A 437 -20.67 11.27 -0.16
CA VAL A 437 -20.43 12.72 -0.11
C VAL A 437 -19.30 13.07 -1.07
N ARG A 438 -19.64 13.82 -2.14
CA ARG A 438 -18.67 14.27 -3.16
C ARG A 438 -17.62 15.20 -2.57
N GLY A 439 -16.36 15.00 -2.93
CA GLY A 439 -15.23 15.81 -2.47
C GLY A 439 -14.84 15.58 -1.00
N GLY A 440 -15.68 14.88 -0.22
CA GLY A 440 -15.38 14.47 1.14
C GLY A 440 -15.04 15.65 2.08
N PHE A 441 -14.15 15.41 3.02
CA PHE A 441 -13.75 16.38 4.04
C PHE A 441 -12.96 17.57 3.46
N ASP A 442 -12.18 17.36 2.39
CA ASP A 442 -11.48 18.46 1.71
C ASP A 442 -12.48 19.51 1.18
N ALA A 443 -13.59 19.06 0.57
CA ALA A 443 -14.66 19.97 0.12
C ALA A 443 -15.42 20.62 1.29
N TRP A 444 -15.57 19.91 2.42
CA TRP A 444 -16.17 20.46 3.64
C TRP A 444 -15.33 21.60 4.22
N GLU A 445 -14.01 21.44 4.31
CA GLU A 445 -13.09 22.49 4.74
C GLU A 445 -13.04 23.67 3.76
N GLN A 446 -12.97 23.40 2.44
CA GLN A 446 -13.01 24.45 1.41
C GLN A 446 -14.28 25.28 1.46
N ALA A 447 -15.42 24.66 1.82
CA ALA A 447 -16.68 25.34 2.03
C ALA A 447 -16.77 26.06 3.39
N GLN A 448 -15.72 26.01 4.20
CA GLN A 448 -15.63 26.61 5.55
C GLN A 448 -16.78 26.17 6.48
N LEU A 449 -17.23 24.92 6.35
CA LEU A 449 -18.27 24.35 7.20
C LEU A 449 -17.72 23.95 8.57
N PRO A 450 -18.55 23.91 9.63
CA PRO A 450 -18.08 23.69 11.00
C PRO A 450 -17.35 22.35 11.19
N THR A 451 -16.23 22.38 11.88
CA THR A 451 -15.43 21.21 12.28
C THR A 451 -15.18 21.21 13.77
N THR A 452 -14.91 20.04 14.33
CA THR A 452 -14.38 19.83 15.66
C THR A 452 -13.12 18.96 15.60
N ASN A 453 -12.42 18.82 16.71
CA ASN A 453 -11.27 17.93 16.84
C ASN A 453 -11.37 17.11 18.13
N THR A 454 -10.69 15.98 18.16
CA THR A 454 -10.52 15.25 19.41
C THR A 454 -9.51 16.03 20.26
N ALA A 455 -9.98 16.72 21.32
CA ALA A 455 -9.10 17.47 22.21
C ALA A 455 -8.03 16.52 22.78
N ILE A 456 -6.78 16.71 22.39
CA ILE A 456 -5.64 16.08 23.06
C ILE A 456 -5.66 16.66 24.48
N ALA A 457 -6.01 15.84 25.48
CA ALA A 457 -5.85 16.20 26.88
C ALA A 457 -4.34 16.38 27.10
N VAL A 458 -3.89 17.64 27.02
CA VAL A 458 -2.53 18.00 27.46
C VAL A 458 -2.52 17.77 28.97
N PRO A 459 -1.69 16.86 29.49
CA PRO A 459 -1.57 16.72 30.94
C PRO A 459 -1.16 18.08 31.48
N ALA A 460 -1.95 18.62 32.44
CA ALA A 460 -1.57 19.81 33.17
C ALA A 460 -0.17 19.61 33.76
N ARG A 461 0.72 20.60 33.55
CA ARG A 461 2.09 20.63 34.04
C ARG A 461 2.14 20.57 35.55
#